data_b1ade24f56da1b0e415a029b58f7945d
#
_entry.id   b1ade24f56da1b0e415a029b58f7945d
#
_cell.length_a   1.000
_cell.length_b   1.000
_cell.length_c   1.000
_cell.angle_alpha   90.00
_cell.angle_beta   90.00
_cell.angle_gamma   90.00
#
_symmetry.space_group_name_H-M   'P 1'
#
loop_
_entity.id
_entity.type
_entity.pdbx_description
1 polymer ?
#
loop_
_entity_poly.entity_id
_entity_poly.type
_entity_poly.pdbx_seq_one_letter_code
_entity_poly.pdbx_strand_id
1 'polypeptide(L)'
;MQILPKGIAGLAILVFSSQSGLASTRAAALPPTIGECSETAIKEISHRLENPDSGSLVQYANGLIQISYDVIAAVHRSHVGDKVKVCLVSIPTKCPPGDDRGKIYRATNLRTGESWEAPDSQHSCGGT
;
A
#
# COMPACT_ATOMS: atom_id res chain seq x y z
N MET A 1 11.04 48.16 64.24
CA MET A 1 11.35 48.16 62.81
C MET A 1 11.40 46.74 62.34
N GLN A 2 10.32 46.23 61.70
CA GLN A 2 10.28 44.89 61.26
C GLN A 2 10.50 44.88 59.73
N ILE A 3 11.51 44.16 59.30
CA ILE A 3 11.78 43.96 57.89
C ILE A 3 11.07 42.70 57.47
N LEU A 4 10.05 42.80 56.60
CA LEU A 4 9.37 41.69 55.98
C LEU A 4 10.25 41.10 54.83
N PRO A 5 10.48 39.81 54.80
CA PRO A 5 11.15 39.21 53.65
C PRO A 5 10.20 39.25 52.48
N LYS A 6 10.66 39.79 51.36
CA LYS A 6 9.99 39.71 50.07
C LYS A 6 10.03 38.27 49.60
N GLY A 7 8.86 37.69 49.48
CA GLY A 7 8.71 36.37 48.86
C GLY A 7 9.13 36.42 47.40
N ILE A 8 10.08 35.59 47.06
CA ILE A 8 10.47 35.33 45.67
C ILE A 8 9.40 34.42 45.07
N ALA A 9 8.56 34.98 44.19
CA ALA A 9 7.66 34.20 43.40
C ALA A 9 8.49 33.41 42.39
N GLY A 10 8.63 32.11 42.65
CA GLY A 10 9.24 31.19 41.69
C GLY A 10 8.34 31.02 40.48
N LEU A 11 8.79 31.53 39.34
CA LEU A 11 8.13 31.31 38.07
C LEU A 11 8.43 29.86 37.65
N ALA A 12 7.44 28.97 37.79
CA ALA A 12 7.54 27.61 37.26
C ALA A 12 7.38 27.69 35.74
N ILE A 13 8.48 27.55 35.02
CA ILE A 13 8.44 27.40 33.57
C ILE A 13 8.03 25.96 33.28
N LEU A 14 6.76 25.80 32.87
CA LEU A 14 6.29 24.52 32.29
C LEU A 14 6.89 24.38 30.91
N VAL A 15 7.94 23.59 30.81
CA VAL A 15 8.47 23.16 29.51
C VAL A 15 7.53 22.11 28.94
N PHE A 16 6.66 22.53 28.04
CA PHE A 16 5.93 21.57 27.20
C PHE A 16 6.91 20.96 26.22
N SER A 17 7.38 19.76 26.54
CA SER A 17 8.06 18.91 25.56
C SER A 17 7.04 18.48 24.52
N SER A 18 7.04 19.17 23.39
CA SER A 18 6.34 18.70 22.19
C SER A 18 7.09 17.46 21.71
N GLN A 19 6.63 16.30 22.11
CA GLN A 19 7.07 15.06 21.48
C GLN A 19 6.41 15.03 20.09
N SER A 20 7.17 15.47 19.09
CA SER A 20 6.83 15.19 17.69
C SER A 20 6.99 13.70 17.49
N GLY A 21 5.91 12.94 17.69
CA GLY A 21 5.87 11.54 17.33
C GLY A 21 6.06 11.46 15.82
N LEU A 22 7.20 10.96 15.35
CA LEU A 22 7.38 10.54 13.98
C LEU A 22 6.36 9.42 13.75
N ALA A 23 5.25 9.75 13.08
CA ALA A 23 4.32 8.74 12.59
C ALA A 23 5.10 7.87 11.60
N SER A 24 5.45 6.65 12.03
CA SER A 24 5.98 5.64 11.14
C SER A 24 4.88 5.31 10.14
N THR A 25 5.00 5.82 8.91
CA THR A 25 4.14 5.40 7.79
C THR A 25 4.54 3.98 7.42
N ARG A 26 4.00 3.00 8.14
CA ARG A 26 3.99 1.64 7.65
C ARG A 26 3.13 1.63 6.39
N ALA A 27 3.72 1.14 5.28
CA ALA A 27 2.92 0.78 4.12
C ALA A 27 1.74 -0.06 4.62
N ALA A 28 0.51 0.34 4.25
CA ALA A 28 -0.68 -0.35 4.72
C ALA A 28 -0.62 -1.83 4.30
N ALA A 29 -0.92 -2.73 5.22
CA ALA A 29 -0.97 -4.16 4.95
C ALA A 29 -1.97 -4.48 3.83
N LEU A 30 -1.74 -5.56 3.11
CA LEU A 30 -2.68 -6.07 2.13
C LEU A 30 -4.02 -6.41 2.80
N PRO A 31 -5.15 -6.10 2.16
CA PRO A 31 -6.45 -6.44 2.72
C PRO A 31 -6.63 -7.97 2.78
N PRO A 32 -6.92 -8.54 3.95
CA PRO A 32 -7.01 -10.00 4.13
C PRO A 32 -8.36 -10.60 3.74
N THR A 33 -9.40 -9.79 3.62
CA THR A 33 -10.79 -10.23 3.42
C THR A 33 -11.35 -9.66 2.13
N ILE A 34 -12.11 -10.48 1.39
CA ILE A 34 -12.78 -10.04 0.16
C ILE A 34 -13.68 -8.83 0.47
N GLY A 35 -13.54 -7.79 -0.35
CA GLY A 35 -14.23 -6.52 -0.22
C GLY A 35 -13.49 -5.48 0.62
N GLU A 36 -12.47 -5.85 1.37
CA GLU A 36 -11.63 -4.89 2.08
C GLU A 36 -10.62 -4.25 1.15
N CYS A 37 -10.27 -3.01 1.46
CA CYS A 37 -9.33 -2.20 0.69
C CYS A 37 -8.24 -1.63 1.59
N SER A 38 -7.09 -1.35 0.99
CA SER A 38 -6.03 -0.57 1.60
C SER A 38 -5.41 0.38 0.58
N GLU A 39 -4.75 1.42 1.06
CA GLU A 39 -4.01 2.34 0.20
C GLU A 39 -2.53 2.00 0.19
N THR A 40 -1.93 2.16 -0.98
CA THR A 40 -0.51 1.99 -1.21
C THR A 40 -0.06 2.96 -2.32
N ALA A 41 1.16 2.81 -2.80
CA ALA A 41 1.68 3.57 -3.92
C ALA A 41 2.35 2.64 -4.93
N ILE A 42 2.35 3.04 -6.19
CA ILE A 42 3.05 2.30 -7.23
C ILE A 42 4.56 2.49 -7.04
N LYS A 43 5.27 1.37 -6.95
CA LYS A 43 6.72 1.32 -6.81
C LYS A 43 7.42 1.07 -8.14
N GLU A 44 6.84 0.24 -9.00
CA GLU A 44 7.39 -0.13 -10.30
C GLU A 44 6.29 -0.46 -11.28
N ILE A 45 6.47 -0.05 -12.53
CA ILE A 45 5.63 -0.41 -13.67
C ILE A 45 6.54 -1.01 -14.73
N SER A 46 6.20 -2.21 -15.18
CA SER A 46 6.93 -2.91 -16.23
C SER A 46 6.01 -3.82 -17.03
N HIS A 47 6.59 -4.59 -17.91
CA HIS A 47 5.87 -5.59 -18.68
C HIS A 47 6.20 -6.99 -18.15
N ARG A 48 5.22 -7.91 -18.25
CA ARG A 48 5.47 -9.31 -17.97
C ARG A 48 6.62 -9.81 -18.85
N LEU A 49 7.56 -10.54 -18.27
CA LEU A 49 8.76 -11.05 -18.95
C LEU A 49 9.61 -9.94 -19.62
N GLU A 50 9.55 -8.72 -19.15
CA GLU A 50 10.26 -7.57 -19.74
C GLU A 50 10.01 -7.38 -21.25
N ASN A 51 8.86 -7.86 -21.72
CA ASN A 51 8.44 -7.80 -23.11
C ASN A 51 7.15 -6.97 -23.24
N PRO A 52 7.15 -5.85 -23.99
CA PRO A 52 5.99 -4.96 -24.14
C PRO A 52 4.71 -5.66 -24.62
N ASP A 53 4.81 -6.76 -25.34
CA ASP A 53 3.66 -7.48 -25.89
C ASP A 53 3.18 -8.62 -24.99
N SER A 54 3.87 -8.91 -23.89
CA SER A 54 3.60 -10.11 -23.08
C SER A 54 2.69 -9.86 -21.88
N GLY A 55 2.24 -8.63 -21.66
CA GLY A 55 1.36 -8.28 -20.56
C GLY A 55 1.91 -7.14 -19.68
N SER A 56 1.35 -7.02 -18.49
CA SER A 56 1.67 -5.94 -17.55
C SER A 56 2.15 -6.51 -16.22
N LEU A 57 3.07 -5.77 -15.58
CA LEU A 57 3.51 -6.01 -14.22
C LEU A 57 3.53 -4.69 -13.47
N VAL A 58 2.96 -4.68 -12.28
CA VAL A 58 3.01 -3.52 -11.38
C VAL A 58 3.35 -4.00 -9.97
N GLN A 59 4.28 -3.31 -9.34
CA GLN A 59 4.68 -3.55 -7.95
C GLN A 59 4.28 -2.35 -7.10
N TYR A 60 3.86 -2.63 -5.88
CA TYR A 60 3.39 -1.63 -4.93
C TYR A 60 4.27 -1.57 -3.68
N ALA A 61 4.26 -0.43 -3.01
CA ALA A 61 5.06 -0.19 -1.82
C ALA A 61 4.73 -1.14 -0.65
N ASN A 62 3.50 -1.67 -0.60
CA ASN A 62 3.09 -2.66 0.42
C ASN A 62 3.48 -4.10 0.10
N GLY A 63 4.24 -4.32 -0.97
CA GLY A 63 4.71 -5.64 -1.39
C GLY A 63 3.78 -6.38 -2.35
N LEU A 64 2.58 -5.86 -2.66
CA LEU A 64 1.73 -6.45 -3.68
C LEU A 64 2.43 -6.38 -5.04
N ILE A 65 2.33 -7.45 -5.80
CA ILE A 65 2.68 -7.52 -7.22
C ILE A 65 1.43 -7.96 -7.95
N GLN A 66 1.10 -7.29 -9.04
CA GLN A 66 0.06 -7.75 -9.96
C GLN A 66 0.67 -8.03 -11.32
N ILE A 67 0.31 -9.17 -11.88
CA ILE A 67 0.81 -9.62 -13.18
C ILE A 67 -0.39 -10.00 -14.05
N SER A 68 -0.41 -9.49 -15.28
CA SER A 68 -1.42 -9.82 -16.28
C SER A 68 -0.76 -10.29 -17.58
N TYR A 69 -1.38 -11.27 -18.22
CA TYR A 69 -1.03 -11.66 -19.59
C TYR A 69 -1.49 -10.61 -20.61
N ASP A 70 -2.46 -9.78 -20.23
CA ASP A 70 -2.93 -8.67 -21.05
C ASP A 70 -2.14 -7.41 -20.77
N VAL A 71 -1.92 -6.59 -21.79
CA VAL A 71 -1.39 -5.24 -21.63
C VAL A 71 -2.53 -4.36 -21.12
N ILE A 72 -2.46 -3.98 -19.85
CA ILE A 72 -3.46 -3.14 -19.20
C ILE A 72 -3.10 -1.67 -19.42
N ALA A 73 -3.81 -0.99 -20.29
CA ALA A 73 -3.52 0.40 -20.63
C ALA A 73 -3.53 1.33 -19.42
N ALA A 74 -4.45 1.12 -18.47
CA ALA A 74 -4.52 1.92 -17.24
C ALA A 74 -3.26 1.80 -16.38
N VAL A 75 -2.62 0.63 -16.35
CA VAL A 75 -1.33 0.43 -15.68
C VAL A 75 -0.26 1.30 -16.34
N HIS A 76 -0.18 1.28 -17.67
CA HIS A 76 0.86 2.00 -18.42
C HIS A 76 0.62 3.50 -18.52
N ARG A 77 -0.60 3.98 -18.20
CA ARG A 77 -0.90 5.41 -18.02
C ARG A 77 -0.60 5.89 -16.59
N SER A 78 -0.35 4.99 -15.67
CA SER A 78 0.04 5.31 -14.30
C SER A 78 1.52 5.69 -14.22
N HIS A 79 1.88 6.38 -13.14
CA HIS A 79 3.25 6.77 -12.85
C HIS A 79 3.71 6.15 -11.54
N VAL A 80 5.00 5.84 -11.45
CA VAL A 80 5.62 5.47 -10.18
C VAL A 80 5.39 6.59 -9.15
N GLY A 81 4.97 6.23 -7.96
CA GLY A 81 4.58 7.16 -6.90
C GLY A 81 3.09 7.48 -6.83
N ASP A 82 2.30 7.13 -7.84
CA ASP A 82 0.84 7.31 -7.80
C ASP A 82 0.25 6.53 -6.62
N LYS A 83 -0.62 7.19 -5.87
CA LYS A 83 -1.39 6.54 -4.81
C LYS A 83 -2.49 5.68 -5.42
N VAL A 84 -2.66 4.49 -4.87
CA VAL A 84 -3.58 3.48 -5.37
C VAL A 84 -4.36 2.88 -4.21
N LYS A 85 -5.67 2.71 -4.40
CA LYS A 85 -6.51 1.91 -3.52
C LYS A 85 -6.57 0.50 -4.08
N VAL A 86 -6.15 -0.51 -3.29
CA VAL A 86 -6.23 -1.92 -3.65
C VAL A 86 -7.25 -2.64 -2.81
N CYS A 87 -8.15 -3.36 -3.45
CA CYS A 87 -9.22 -4.12 -2.81
C CYS A 87 -9.08 -5.60 -3.18
N LEU A 88 -9.23 -6.48 -2.20
CA LEU A 88 -9.24 -7.92 -2.46
C LEU A 88 -10.59 -8.30 -3.10
N VAL A 89 -10.55 -8.88 -4.27
CA VAL A 89 -11.74 -9.25 -5.06
C VAL A 89 -12.05 -10.74 -4.93
N SER A 90 -11.03 -11.59 -5.07
CA SER A 90 -11.22 -13.03 -4.99
C SER A 90 -10.01 -13.75 -4.41
N ILE A 91 -10.28 -14.87 -3.77
CA ILE A 91 -9.29 -15.79 -3.22
C ILE A 91 -9.49 -17.13 -3.91
N PRO A 92 -8.43 -17.73 -4.49
CA PRO A 92 -8.57 -19.01 -5.13
C PRO A 92 -8.96 -20.10 -4.13
N THR A 93 -9.76 -21.06 -4.57
CA THR A 93 -10.21 -22.19 -3.77
C THR A 93 -9.44 -23.46 -4.11
N LYS A 94 -9.46 -24.46 -3.22
CA LYS A 94 -8.82 -25.76 -3.41
C LYS A 94 -7.30 -25.66 -3.63
N CYS A 95 -6.66 -24.72 -2.97
CA CYS A 95 -5.21 -24.59 -3.03
C CYS A 95 -4.53 -25.67 -2.19
N PRO A 96 -3.37 -26.20 -2.66
CA PRO A 96 -2.51 -27.02 -1.82
C PRO A 96 -2.07 -26.26 -0.56
N PRO A 97 -1.84 -26.95 0.57
CA PRO A 97 -1.36 -26.30 1.78
C PRO A 97 -0.09 -25.48 1.51
N GLY A 98 -0.10 -24.20 1.95
CA GLY A 98 1.02 -23.28 1.78
C GLY A 98 1.14 -22.60 0.42
N ASP A 99 0.28 -22.93 -0.53
CA ASP A 99 0.21 -22.26 -1.85
C ASP A 99 -1.00 -21.35 -1.90
N ASP A 100 -0.80 -20.05 -1.74
CA ASP A 100 -1.84 -19.02 -1.69
C ASP A 100 -1.85 -18.10 -2.94
N ARG A 101 -1.16 -18.51 -4.01
CA ARG A 101 -1.05 -17.72 -5.25
C ARG A 101 -2.38 -17.63 -5.99
N GLY A 102 -2.63 -16.49 -6.60
CA GLY A 102 -3.78 -16.28 -7.49
C GLY A 102 -4.90 -15.45 -6.89
N LYS A 103 -4.64 -14.75 -5.78
CA LYS A 103 -5.58 -13.74 -5.29
C LYS A 103 -5.70 -12.63 -6.31
N ILE A 104 -6.94 -12.19 -6.57
CA ILE A 104 -7.21 -11.10 -7.50
C ILE A 104 -7.50 -9.86 -6.68
N TYR A 105 -6.82 -8.77 -7.04
CA TYR A 105 -7.02 -7.44 -6.46
C TYR A 105 -7.50 -6.49 -7.54
N ARG A 106 -8.42 -5.59 -7.15
CA ARG A 106 -8.74 -4.41 -7.95
C ARG A 106 -7.92 -3.25 -7.44
N ALA A 107 -7.16 -2.63 -8.33
CA ALA A 107 -6.42 -1.42 -8.05
C ALA A 107 -7.11 -0.23 -8.71
N THR A 108 -7.26 0.87 -7.98
CA THR A 108 -7.76 2.14 -8.49
C THR A 108 -6.69 3.19 -8.29
N ASN A 109 -6.19 3.74 -9.38
CA ASN A 109 -5.24 4.85 -9.33
C ASN A 109 -5.98 6.13 -8.91
N LEU A 110 -5.60 6.69 -7.76
CA LEU A 110 -6.31 7.85 -7.21
C LEU A 110 -6.02 9.15 -7.97
N ARG A 111 -4.93 9.20 -8.74
CA ARG A 111 -4.62 10.34 -9.60
C ARG A 111 -5.43 10.31 -10.89
N THR A 112 -5.51 9.17 -11.56
CA THR A 112 -6.18 9.03 -12.86
C THR A 112 -7.65 8.66 -12.75
N GLY A 113 -8.07 8.06 -11.63
CA GLY A 113 -9.41 7.49 -11.45
C GLY A 113 -9.64 6.17 -12.17
N GLU A 114 -8.63 5.65 -12.88
CA GLU A 114 -8.73 4.39 -13.62
C GLU A 114 -8.51 3.19 -12.70
N SER A 115 -9.17 2.09 -13.02
CA SER A 115 -9.10 0.84 -12.27
C SER A 115 -8.72 -0.32 -13.17
N TRP A 116 -8.13 -1.34 -12.57
CA TRP A 116 -7.84 -2.62 -13.22
C TRP A 116 -7.91 -3.75 -12.20
N GLU A 117 -8.09 -4.95 -12.68
CA GLU A 117 -8.01 -6.17 -11.88
C GLU A 117 -6.93 -7.08 -12.45
N ALA A 118 -6.14 -7.66 -11.59
CA ALA A 118 -5.13 -8.64 -11.95
C ALA A 118 -4.77 -9.51 -10.75
N PRO A 119 -4.29 -10.73 -11.01
CA PRO A 119 -3.83 -11.61 -9.95
C PRO A 119 -2.47 -11.19 -9.39
N ASP A 120 -2.16 -11.71 -8.21
CA ASP A 120 -0.91 -11.47 -7.50
C ASP A 120 0.25 -12.39 -7.95
N SER A 121 0.03 -13.20 -8.98
CA SER A 121 1.02 -14.14 -9.52
C SER A 121 0.69 -14.52 -10.95
N GLN A 122 1.69 -15.04 -11.69
CA GLN A 122 1.49 -15.54 -13.05
C GLN A 122 0.63 -16.80 -13.10
N HIS A 123 0.72 -17.63 -12.07
CA HIS A 123 -0.01 -18.89 -11.97
C HIS A 123 -0.87 -18.90 -10.72
N SER A 124 -2.04 -19.53 -10.83
CA SER A 124 -2.87 -19.79 -9.66
C SER A 124 -2.25 -20.86 -8.77
N CYS A 125 -2.78 -21.01 -7.56
CA CYS A 125 -2.39 -22.10 -6.68
C CYS A 125 -2.61 -23.46 -7.37
N GLY A 126 -1.73 -24.42 -7.11
CA GLY A 126 -1.73 -25.73 -7.75
C GLY A 126 -0.97 -25.79 -9.08
N GLY A 127 -0.36 -24.69 -9.53
CA GLY A 127 0.56 -24.69 -10.68
C GLY A 127 -0.08 -24.62 -12.06
N THR A 128 -1.33 -24.17 -12.17
CA THR A 128 -2.00 -23.94 -13.45
C THR A 128 -2.09 -22.48 -13.82
#